data_9fe20d4bd51ca50f42861fddd3ff37bd
#
_entry.id   9fe20d4bd51ca50f42861fddd3ff37bd
#
_cell.length_a   1.000
_cell.length_b   1.000
_cell.length_c   1.000
_cell.angle_alpha   90.00
_cell.angle_beta   90.00
_cell.angle_gamma   90.00
#
_symmetry.space_group_name_H-M   'P 1'
#
loop_
_entity.id
_entity.type
_entity.pdbx_description
1 polymer ?
#
loop_
_entity_poly.entity_id
_entity_poly.type
_entity_poly.pdbx_seq_one_letter_code
_entity_poly.pdbx_strand_id
1 'polypeptide(L)' 'MSEDVHAHIEELVAEEHRLWELESSGNFSEEEHRRLADIKVELDRYWDLLRRRRAAAAAGAPVDSVPLQGEETVENYLQ' A
#
# COMPACT_ATOMS: atom_id res chain seq x y z
N MET A 1 12.54 -1.94 12.14
CA MET A 1 12.03 -2.35 12.42
C MET A 1 10.96 -2.68 11.76
N SER A 2 10.76 -3.28 11.47
CA SER A 2 10.00 -3.71 10.68
C SER A 2 8.73 -3.59 10.89
N GLU A 3 8.54 -3.36 11.52
CA GLU A 3 7.72 -3.48 11.90
C GLU A 3 6.61 -3.40 11.59
N ASP A 4 6.24 -3.06 11.17
CA ASP A 4 5.12 -2.86 11.19
C ASP A 4 4.45 -2.62 9.95
N VAL A 5 4.81 -3.31 8.86
CA VAL A 5 4.19 -3.20 7.55
C VAL A 5 2.72 -3.59 7.65
N HIS A 6 2.41 -4.65 8.38
CA HIS A 6 1.02 -5.08 8.49
C HIS A 6 0.16 -4.05 9.20
N ALA A 7 0.68 -3.46 10.28
CA ALA A 7 -0.07 -2.44 10.99
C ALA A 7 -0.30 -1.22 10.11
N HIS A 8 0.70 -0.87 9.32
CA HIS A 8 0.57 0.28 8.44
C HIS A 8 -0.47 0.01 7.35
N ILE A 9 -0.47 -1.22 6.81
CA ILE A 9 -1.47 -1.59 5.83
C ILE A 9 -2.86 -1.53 6.42
N GLU A 10 -3.02 -2.00 7.66
CA GLU A 10 -4.31 -1.95 8.31
C GLU A 10 -4.82 -0.53 8.46
N GLU A 11 -3.93 0.39 8.80
CA GLU A 11 -4.31 1.79 8.91
C GLU A 11 -4.76 2.36 7.57
N LEU A 12 -4.04 2.02 6.51
CA LEU A 12 -4.39 2.51 5.19
C LEU A 12 -5.72 1.93 4.72
N VAL A 13 -5.96 0.65 5.00
CA VAL A 13 -7.21 0.02 4.61
C VAL A 13 -8.38 0.65 5.38
N ALA A 14 -8.18 0.94 6.66
CA ALA A 14 -9.23 1.57 7.43
C ALA A 14 -9.57 2.95 6.89
N GLU A 15 -8.55 3.71 6.51
CA GLU A 15 -8.79 5.02 5.94
C GLU A 15 -9.48 4.91 4.58
N GLU A 16 -9.09 3.93 3.79
CA GLU A 16 -9.72 3.68 2.50
C GLU A 16 -11.21 3.43 2.66
N HIS A 17 -11.57 2.63 3.65
CA HIS A 17 -12.98 2.33 3.91
C HIS A 17 -13.75 3.57 4.32
N ARG A 18 -13.15 4.40 5.16
CA ARG A 18 -13.79 5.64 5.55
C ARG A 18 -14.05 6.55 4.36
N LEU A 19 -13.08 6.60 3.45
CA LEU A 19 -13.23 7.44 2.26
C LEU A 19 -14.30 6.88 1.33
N TRP A 20 -14.39 5.58 1.22
CA TRP A 20 -15.45 4.96 0.42
C TRP A 20 -16.82 5.29 0.99
N GLU A 21 -16.94 5.30 2.32
CA GLU A 21 -18.22 5.65 2.94
C GLU A 21 -18.59 7.11 2.66
N LEU A 22 -17.61 7.99 2.69
CA LEU A 22 -17.85 9.38 2.35
C LEU A 22 -18.30 9.52 0.90
N GLU A 23 -17.66 8.77 0.01
CA GLU A 23 -18.04 8.81 -1.39
C GLU A 23 -19.49 8.36 -1.55
N SER A 24 -19.88 7.31 -0.86
CA SER A 24 -21.24 6.79 -0.95
C SER A 24 -22.27 7.81 -0.43
N SER A 25 -21.88 8.59 0.55
CA SER A 25 -22.80 9.55 1.14
C SER A 25 -22.93 10.82 0.32
N GLY A 26 -22.08 10.98 -0.69
CA GLY A 26 -22.14 12.17 -1.53
C GLY A 26 -21.35 13.35 -1.01
N ASN A 27 -20.59 13.15 0.07
CA ASN A 27 -19.80 14.24 0.66
C ASN A 27 -18.32 14.06 0.38
N PHE A 28 -17.99 13.73 -0.84
CA PHE A 28 -16.62 13.37 -1.20
C PHE A 28 -15.96 14.56 -1.91
N SER A 29 -14.99 15.16 -1.26
CA SER A 29 -14.30 16.34 -1.82
C SER A 29 -13.18 15.94 -2.75
N GLU A 30 -12.67 16.94 -3.47
CA GLU A 30 -11.51 16.73 -4.33
C GLU A 30 -10.31 16.22 -3.55
N GLU A 31 -10.13 16.76 -2.36
CA GLU A 31 -9.01 16.34 -1.54
C GLU A 31 -9.14 14.89 -1.12
N GLU A 32 -10.35 14.47 -0.83
CA GLU A 32 -10.59 13.08 -0.44
C GLU A 32 -10.41 12.15 -1.61
N HIS A 33 -10.80 12.58 -2.81
CA HIS A 33 -10.49 11.81 -4.02
C HIS A 33 -8.99 11.61 -4.16
N ARG A 34 -8.24 12.67 -3.96
CA ARG A 34 -6.79 12.60 -4.10
C ARG A 34 -6.18 11.70 -3.03
N ARG A 35 -6.69 11.82 -1.80
CA ARG A 35 -6.20 10.99 -0.71
C ARG A 35 -6.45 9.51 -0.99
N LEU A 36 -7.63 9.20 -1.51
CA LEU A 36 -7.95 7.82 -1.84
C LEU A 36 -7.00 7.26 -2.90
N ALA A 37 -6.68 8.06 -3.91
CA ALA A 37 -5.73 7.64 -4.93
C ALA A 37 -4.36 7.41 -4.33
N ASP A 38 -3.93 8.28 -3.42
CA ASP A 38 -2.64 8.12 -2.76
C ASP A 38 -2.59 6.85 -1.94
N ILE A 39 -3.68 6.54 -1.25
CA ILE A 39 -3.73 5.33 -0.44
C ILE A 39 -3.58 4.09 -1.31
N LYS A 40 -4.24 4.08 -2.46
CA LYS A 40 -4.13 2.94 -3.36
C LYS A 40 -2.70 2.71 -3.81
N VAL A 41 -2.01 3.80 -4.12
CA VAL A 41 -0.61 3.69 -4.53
C VAL A 41 0.25 3.16 -3.38
N GLU A 42 0.03 3.68 -2.18
CA GLU A 42 0.79 3.23 -1.03
C GLU A 42 0.54 1.77 -0.72
N LEU A 43 -0.72 1.35 -0.81
CA LEU A 43 -1.05 -0.05 -0.57
C LEU A 43 -0.37 -0.96 -1.58
N ASP A 44 -0.34 -0.55 -2.84
CA ASP A 44 0.32 -1.34 -3.88
C ASP A 44 1.79 -1.51 -3.56
N ARG A 45 2.43 -0.45 -3.07
CA ARG A 45 3.84 -0.53 -2.69
C ARG A 45 4.08 -1.52 -1.55
N TYR A 46 3.20 -1.51 -0.56
CA TYR A 46 3.35 -2.42 0.58
C TYR A 46 3.02 -3.85 0.20
N TRP A 47 2.00 -4.06 -0.64
CA TRP A 47 1.72 -5.41 -1.12
C TRP A 47 2.89 -5.95 -1.94
N ASP A 48 3.49 -5.10 -2.75
CA ASP A 48 4.67 -5.49 -3.51
C ASP A 48 5.81 -5.86 -2.58
N LEU A 49 6.02 -5.08 -1.53
CA LEU A 49 7.06 -5.39 -0.56
C LEU A 49 6.85 -6.76 0.07
N LEU A 50 5.62 -7.06 0.44
CA LEU A 50 5.33 -8.35 1.06
C LEU A 50 5.55 -9.49 0.09
N ARG A 51 5.18 -9.30 -1.17
CA ARG A 51 5.43 -10.33 -2.18
C ARG A 51 6.91 -10.61 -2.33
N ARG A 52 7.70 -9.54 -2.36
CA ARG A 52 9.14 -9.70 -2.53
C ARG A 52 9.80 -10.30 -1.31
N ARG A 53 9.28 -9.98 -0.12
CA ARG A 53 9.78 -10.60 1.10
C ARG A 53 9.48 -12.09 1.11
N ARG A 54 8.29 -12.45 0.65
CA ARG A 54 7.93 -13.86 0.58
C ARG A 54 8.82 -14.60 -0.41
N ALA A 55 9.10 -13.99 -1.55
CA ALA A 55 9.97 -14.60 -2.55
C ALA A 55 11.39 -14.75 -2.00
N ALA A 56 11.86 -13.75 -1.27
CA ALA A 56 13.19 -13.81 -0.69
C ALA A 56 13.28 -14.93 0.34
N ALA A 57 12.25 -15.08 1.15
CA ALA A 57 12.23 -16.14 2.14
C ALA A 57 12.25 -17.51 1.47
N ALA A 58 11.49 -17.66 0.39
CA ALA A 58 11.46 -18.91 -0.34
C ALA A 58 12.81 -19.23 -0.97
N ALA A 59 13.57 -18.20 -1.33
CA ALA A 59 14.91 -18.39 -1.90
C ALA A 59 15.99 -18.48 -0.83
N GLY A 60 15.63 -18.37 0.43
CA GLY A 60 16.62 -18.44 1.51
C GLY A 60 17.33 -17.14 1.77
N ALA A 61 16.89 -16.02 1.20
CA ALA A 61 17.53 -14.75 1.41
C ALA A 61 16.92 -14.03 2.62
N PRO A 62 17.67 -13.10 3.25
CA PRO A 62 17.12 -12.35 4.37
C PRO A 62 15.97 -11.44 3.91
N VAL A 63 14.83 -11.55 4.56
CA VAL A 63 13.67 -10.76 4.17
C VAL A 63 13.88 -9.28 4.44
N ASP A 64 14.70 -8.98 5.45
CA ASP A 64 14.94 -7.58 5.81
C ASP A 64 15.76 -6.84 4.77
N SER A 65 16.37 -7.56 3.84
CA SER A 65 17.16 -6.93 2.80
C SER A 65 16.29 -6.43 1.63
N VAL A 66 14.99 -6.72 1.65
CA VAL A 66 14.12 -6.33 0.55
C VAL A 66 13.58 -4.94 0.81
N PRO A 67 13.94 -3.97 -0.02
CA PRO A 67 13.48 -2.59 0.20
C PRO A 67 12.10 -2.34 -0.37
N LEU A 68 11.45 -1.30 0.13
CA LEU A 68 10.21 -0.84 -0.45
C LEU A 68 10.52 -0.15 -1.77
N GLN A 69 9.83 -0.55 -2.83
CA GLN A 69 10.08 0.05 -4.12
C GLN A 69 9.40 1.40 -4.24
N GLY A 70 9.93 2.23 -5.11
CA GLY A 70 9.36 3.53 -5.31
C GLY A 70 8.00 3.45 -5.99
N GLU A 71 7.25 4.53 -5.83
CA GLU A 71 5.92 4.61 -6.37
C GLU A 71 5.93 4.41 -7.88
N GLU A 72 6.86 5.05 -8.53
CA GLU A 72 6.96 5.00 -9.99
C GLU A 72 7.19 3.58 -10.48
N THR A 73 8.06 2.86 -9.80
CA THR A 73 8.37 1.50 -10.19
C THR A 73 7.14 0.60 -10.11
N VAL A 74 6.39 0.75 -9.02
CA VAL A 74 5.22 -0.10 -8.80
C VAL A 74 4.13 0.24 -9.81
N GLU A 75 3.93 1.51 -10.07
CA GLU A 75 2.90 1.92 -11.03
C GLU A 75 3.18 1.38 -12.41
N ASN A 76 4.43 1.43 -12.83
CA ASN A 76 4.81 0.90 -14.13
C ASN A 76 4.61 -0.60 -14.20
N TYR A 77 4.87 -1.27 -13.09
CA TYR A 77 4.73 -2.70 -13.05
C TYR A 77 3.27 -3.13 -13.21
N LEU A 78 2.37 -2.32 -12.69
CA LEU A 78 0.95 -2.66 -12.72
C LEU A 78 0.30 -2.34 -14.07
N GLN A 79 0.96 -1.62 -14.91
CA GLN A 79 0.47 -1.35 -16.24
C GLN A 79 0.88 -2.46 -17.18
#